data_4375cf123f618efc58c12c5280e5447e
#
_entry.id   4375cf123f618efc58c12c5280e5447e
#
_cell.length_a   1.000
_cell.length_b   1.000
_cell.length_c   1.000
_cell.angle_alpha   90.00
_cell.angle_beta   90.00
_cell.angle_gamma   90.00
#
_symmetry.space_group_name_H-M   'P 1'
#
loop_
_entity.id
_entity.type
_entity.pdbx_description
1 polymer ?
#
loop_
_entity_poly.entity_id
_entity_poly.type
_entity_poly.pdbx_seq_one_letter_code
_entity_poly.pdbx_strand_id
1 'polypeptide(L)'
;MPLVPDPLISLSSVDKRFASGTVALQSASLEVRAGEFVSLLGPSGCGKSTVLRLVAGLDQPTAGRVDAPAWRDPRQARTGFVFQDATLLPWADVFDNVWLPLRLAGVSRAEAAPRIGALLASMGLADFAQAMPSELSGGMKMRAAIARARVTRPEALLMDEPFAALDEITRQRLNDELLEAWRAEPMAVMFVTHSVVEAVYLSQRVLVMGARPGRIVDTIEIDEPHPRPPGFRTSARFAELCRRLSNALEAATVAA
;
A
#
# COMPACT_ATOMS: atom_id res chain seq x y z
N MET A 1 -7.25 30.90 -8.00
CA MET A 1 -7.41 29.49 -7.61
C MET A 1 -6.04 29.00 -7.16
N PRO A 2 -5.87 28.41 -5.98
CA PRO A 2 -4.62 27.74 -5.65
C PRO A 2 -4.40 26.65 -6.69
N LEU A 3 -3.20 26.58 -7.27
CA LEU A 3 -2.76 25.50 -8.14
C LEU A 3 -2.86 24.21 -7.32
N VAL A 4 -3.74 23.30 -7.71
CA VAL A 4 -3.75 21.95 -7.14
C VAL A 4 -2.41 21.32 -7.56
N PRO A 5 -1.55 20.90 -6.63
CA PRO A 5 -0.26 20.32 -7.00
C PRO A 5 -0.48 19.09 -7.88
N ASP A 6 0.41 18.91 -8.86
CA ASP A 6 0.38 17.75 -9.74
C ASP A 6 0.38 16.45 -8.93
N PRO A 7 -0.40 15.44 -9.35
CA PRO A 7 -0.45 14.17 -8.65
C PRO A 7 0.92 13.48 -8.69
N LEU A 8 1.30 12.83 -7.59
CA LEU A 8 2.53 12.04 -7.51
C LEU A 8 2.43 10.77 -8.35
N ILE A 9 1.24 10.16 -8.34
CA ILE A 9 0.89 8.96 -9.11
C ILE A 9 -0.35 9.28 -9.94
N SER A 10 -0.32 8.97 -11.24
CA SER A 10 -1.50 9.03 -12.10
C SER A 10 -1.57 7.89 -13.09
N LEU A 11 -2.77 7.36 -13.26
CA LEU A 11 -3.16 6.49 -14.36
C LEU A 11 -4.18 7.26 -15.22
N SER A 12 -3.95 7.33 -16.53
CA SER A 12 -4.84 8.00 -17.47
C SER A 12 -5.31 7.00 -18.52
N SER A 13 -6.59 6.60 -18.44
CA SER A 13 -7.27 5.66 -19.36
C SER A 13 -6.44 4.40 -19.62
N VAL A 14 -5.93 3.79 -18.55
CA VAL A 14 -5.02 2.64 -18.63
C VAL A 14 -5.79 1.36 -18.93
N ASP A 15 -5.38 0.67 -20.00
CA ASP A 15 -5.78 -0.69 -20.31
C ASP A 15 -4.64 -1.67 -19.98
N LYS A 16 -5.01 -2.86 -19.50
CA LYS A 16 -4.08 -3.97 -19.35
C LYS A 16 -4.70 -5.27 -19.83
N ARG A 17 -4.10 -5.82 -20.87
CA ARG A 17 -4.41 -7.15 -21.41
C ARG A 17 -3.17 -8.04 -21.28
N PHE A 18 -3.33 -9.19 -20.68
CA PHE A 18 -2.27 -10.21 -20.61
C PHE A 18 -2.17 -11.02 -21.90
N ALA A 19 -1.03 -11.67 -22.13
CA ALA A 19 -0.80 -12.56 -23.29
C ALA A 19 -1.82 -13.70 -23.37
N SER A 20 -2.39 -14.13 -22.23
CA SER A 20 -3.50 -15.10 -22.18
C SER A 20 -4.82 -14.60 -22.79
N GLY A 21 -4.90 -13.32 -23.19
CA GLY A 21 -6.12 -12.68 -23.66
C GLY A 21 -6.96 -12.04 -22.53
N THR A 22 -6.64 -12.30 -21.27
CA THR A 22 -7.37 -11.74 -20.12
C THR A 22 -7.24 -10.23 -20.07
N VAL A 23 -8.37 -9.51 -20.06
CA VAL A 23 -8.41 -8.07 -19.84
C VAL A 23 -8.49 -7.81 -18.33
N ALA A 24 -7.39 -7.36 -17.75
CA ALA A 24 -7.32 -7.07 -16.32
C ALA A 24 -7.84 -5.68 -15.98
N LEU A 25 -7.53 -4.68 -16.81
CA LEU A 25 -7.97 -3.29 -16.63
C LEU A 25 -8.51 -2.75 -17.94
N GLN A 26 -9.53 -1.89 -17.85
CA GLN A 26 -10.13 -1.18 -18.97
C GLN A 26 -10.37 0.28 -18.59
N SER A 27 -9.72 1.19 -19.31
CA SER A 27 -9.82 2.65 -19.13
C SER A 27 -9.69 3.10 -17.67
N ALA A 28 -8.82 2.42 -16.90
CA ALA A 28 -8.62 2.72 -15.49
C ALA A 28 -7.93 4.08 -15.35
N SER A 29 -8.57 5.00 -14.61
CA SER A 29 -8.01 6.32 -14.32
C SER A 29 -8.07 6.59 -12.83
N LEU A 30 -6.95 7.02 -12.25
CA LEU A 30 -6.84 7.42 -10.85
C LEU A 30 -5.67 8.37 -10.65
N GLU A 31 -5.70 9.09 -9.53
CA GLU A 31 -4.62 9.96 -9.10
C GLU A 31 -4.38 9.79 -7.60
N VAL A 32 -3.12 9.91 -7.17
CA VAL A 32 -2.73 9.97 -5.76
C VAL A 32 -1.75 11.11 -5.58
N ARG A 33 -2.00 11.96 -4.58
CA ARG A 33 -1.17 13.13 -4.27
C ARG A 33 -0.02 12.74 -3.34
N ALA A 34 1.01 13.58 -3.32
CA ALA A 34 2.07 13.44 -2.33
C ALA A 34 1.49 13.54 -0.91
N GLY A 35 1.90 12.62 -0.02
CA GLY A 35 1.40 12.57 1.35
C GLY A 35 -0.03 12.07 1.51
N GLU A 36 -0.69 11.62 0.45
CA GLU A 36 -2.06 11.09 0.51
C GLU A 36 -2.06 9.59 0.84
N PHE A 37 -2.98 9.16 1.71
CA PHE A 37 -3.25 7.75 1.96
C PHE A 37 -4.54 7.34 1.24
N VAL A 38 -4.42 6.56 0.17
CA VAL A 38 -5.53 6.11 -0.66
C VAL A 38 -5.66 4.60 -0.59
N SER A 39 -6.86 4.09 -0.31
CA SER A 39 -7.15 2.66 -0.46
C SER A 39 -7.79 2.36 -1.81
N LEU A 40 -7.42 1.21 -2.37
CA LEU A 40 -8.05 0.61 -3.54
C LEU A 40 -8.85 -0.61 -3.07
N LEU A 41 -10.17 -0.48 -3.06
CA LEU A 41 -11.12 -1.48 -2.58
C LEU A 41 -11.84 -2.14 -3.76
N GLY A 42 -12.00 -3.45 -3.73
CA GLY A 42 -12.72 -4.16 -4.80
C GLY A 42 -12.70 -5.66 -4.59
N PRO A 43 -13.54 -6.41 -5.32
CA PRO A 43 -13.62 -7.86 -5.21
C PRO A 43 -12.31 -8.54 -5.64
N SER A 44 -12.13 -9.79 -5.25
CA SER A 44 -10.96 -10.58 -5.65
C SER A 44 -10.89 -10.73 -7.17
N GLY A 45 -9.69 -10.52 -7.73
CA GLY A 45 -9.45 -10.64 -9.16
C GLY A 45 -9.96 -9.50 -10.03
N CYS A 46 -10.39 -8.35 -9.46
CA CYS A 46 -10.79 -7.18 -10.23
C CYS A 46 -9.61 -6.34 -10.77
N GLY A 47 -8.36 -6.71 -10.50
CA GLY A 47 -7.19 -6.02 -11.05
C GLY A 47 -6.44 -5.09 -10.09
N LYS A 48 -6.74 -5.07 -8.78
CA LYS A 48 -6.06 -4.22 -7.78
C LYS A 48 -4.53 -4.40 -7.78
N SER A 49 -4.07 -5.64 -7.68
CA SER A 49 -2.62 -5.94 -7.73
C SER A 49 -2.00 -5.58 -9.09
N THR A 50 -2.78 -5.65 -10.18
CA THR A 50 -2.34 -5.20 -11.50
C THR A 50 -2.10 -3.69 -11.51
N VAL A 51 -3.00 -2.90 -10.90
CA VAL A 51 -2.80 -1.45 -10.72
C VAL A 51 -1.51 -1.17 -9.96
N LEU A 52 -1.29 -1.82 -8.81
CA LEU A 52 -0.07 -1.62 -8.03
C LEU A 52 1.20 -1.99 -8.81
N ARG A 53 1.18 -3.10 -9.57
CA ARG A 53 2.33 -3.53 -10.39
C ARG A 53 2.64 -2.54 -11.51
N LEU A 54 1.62 -1.96 -12.13
CA LEU A 54 1.78 -0.88 -13.12
C LEU A 54 2.40 0.36 -12.48
N VAL A 55 1.87 0.82 -11.34
CA VAL A 55 2.43 1.97 -10.59
C VAL A 55 3.88 1.72 -10.17
N ALA A 56 4.22 0.50 -9.77
CA ALA A 56 5.57 0.10 -9.39
C ALA A 56 6.55 -0.05 -10.56
N GLY A 57 6.08 0.08 -11.81
CA GLY A 57 6.91 -0.18 -13.00
C GLY A 57 7.28 -1.66 -13.18
N LEU A 58 6.63 -2.57 -12.46
CA LEU A 58 6.83 -4.02 -12.55
C LEU A 58 6.09 -4.65 -13.74
N ASP A 59 5.21 -3.89 -14.37
CA ASP A 59 4.46 -4.29 -15.56
C ASP A 59 4.21 -3.06 -16.45
N GLN A 60 3.84 -3.30 -17.72
CA GLN A 60 3.59 -2.25 -18.70
C GLN A 60 2.09 -2.18 -19.03
N PRO A 61 1.49 -0.99 -19.19
CA PRO A 61 0.13 -0.87 -19.70
C PRO A 61 0.07 -1.30 -21.18
N THR A 62 -1.08 -1.83 -21.60
CA THR A 62 -1.32 -2.14 -23.03
C THR A 62 -1.71 -0.88 -23.81
N ALA A 63 -2.42 0.05 -23.14
CA ALA A 63 -2.77 1.38 -23.64
C ALA A 63 -2.93 2.35 -22.46
N GLY A 64 -3.01 3.64 -22.75
CA GLY A 64 -3.06 4.70 -21.74
C GLY A 64 -1.67 5.08 -21.21
N ARG A 65 -1.65 5.84 -20.13
CA ARG A 65 -0.40 6.38 -19.55
C ARG A 65 -0.37 6.16 -18.04
N VAL A 66 0.80 5.74 -17.55
CA VAL A 66 1.14 5.69 -16.12
C VAL A 66 2.23 6.71 -15.86
N ASP A 67 2.06 7.56 -14.86
CA ASP A 67 3.09 8.44 -14.32
C ASP A 67 3.20 8.21 -12.81
N ALA A 68 4.38 7.81 -12.36
CA ALA A 68 4.65 7.49 -10.96
C ALA A 68 6.18 7.59 -10.71
N PRO A 69 6.63 7.71 -9.44
CA PRO A 69 8.06 7.81 -9.14
C PRO A 69 8.92 6.70 -9.75
N ALA A 70 8.41 5.46 -9.78
CA ALA A 70 9.12 4.31 -10.38
C ALA A 70 9.35 4.44 -11.90
N TRP A 71 8.49 5.20 -12.60
CA TRP A 71 8.59 5.43 -14.05
C TRP A 71 9.50 6.60 -14.41
N ARG A 72 9.58 7.60 -13.50
CA ARG A 72 10.41 8.81 -13.71
C ARG A 72 11.89 8.49 -13.58
N ASP A 73 12.26 7.66 -12.62
CA ASP A 73 13.64 7.19 -12.44
C ASP A 73 13.67 5.77 -11.84
N PRO A 74 13.72 4.73 -12.68
CA PRO A 74 13.74 3.34 -12.22
C PRO A 74 15.00 2.96 -11.42
N ARG A 75 16.05 3.77 -11.44
CA ARG A 75 17.31 3.51 -10.71
C ARG A 75 17.26 4.02 -9.28
N GLN A 76 16.36 4.94 -8.97
CA GLN A 76 16.15 5.43 -7.63
C GLN A 76 15.05 4.62 -6.94
N ALA A 77 15.32 4.13 -5.74
CA ALA A 77 14.35 3.40 -4.92
C ALA A 77 13.29 4.36 -4.31
N ARG A 78 12.57 5.09 -5.19
CA ARG A 78 11.56 6.11 -4.81
C ARG A 78 10.18 5.50 -4.54
N THR A 79 10.03 4.20 -4.79
CA THR A 79 8.78 3.45 -4.55
C THR A 79 9.09 2.24 -3.70
N GLY A 80 8.43 2.14 -2.54
CA GLY A 80 8.43 0.94 -1.69
C GLY A 80 7.27 0.04 -2.07
N PHE A 81 7.48 -1.29 -2.05
CA PHE A 81 6.43 -2.26 -2.32
C PHE A 81 6.36 -3.30 -1.20
N VAL A 82 5.15 -3.52 -0.66
CA VAL A 82 4.83 -4.57 0.32
C VAL A 82 3.85 -5.51 -0.34
N PHE A 83 4.25 -6.76 -0.50
CA PHE A 83 3.42 -7.83 -1.06
C PHE A 83 2.50 -8.43 0.01
N GLN A 84 1.49 -9.16 -0.41
CA GLN A 84 0.57 -9.90 0.44
C GLN A 84 1.33 -10.89 1.36
N ASP A 85 2.31 -11.60 0.81
CA ASP A 85 3.30 -12.34 1.58
C ASP A 85 4.49 -11.42 1.89
N ALA A 86 5.05 -11.52 3.08
CA ALA A 86 6.16 -10.68 3.53
C ALA A 86 7.43 -10.79 2.65
N THR A 87 7.55 -11.88 1.88
CA THR A 87 8.64 -12.15 0.92
C THR A 87 10.04 -11.85 1.47
N LEU A 88 10.27 -12.14 2.75
CA LEU A 88 11.60 -12.01 3.35
C LEU A 88 12.54 -13.07 2.79
N LEU A 89 13.81 -12.72 2.62
CA LEU A 89 14.86 -13.67 2.24
C LEU A 89 15.06 -14.66 3.38
N PRO A 90 14.77 -15.95 3.20
CA PRO A 90 14.77 -16.91 4.31
C PRO A 90 16.17 -17.23 4.86
N TRP A 91 17.23 -16.88 4.14
CA TRP A 91 18.64 -17.06 4.49
C TRP A 91 19.28 -15.80 5.08
N ALA A 92 18.55 -14.72 5.27
CA ALA A 92 19.01 -13.45 5.80
C ALA A 92 18.22 -13.11 7.07
N ASP A 93 18.89 -12.55 8.08
CA ASP A 93 18.23 -12.05 9.27
C ASP A 93 17.34 -10.82 8.96
N VAL A 94 16.61 -10.34 9.97
CA VAL A 94 15.73 -9.17 9.83
C VAL A 94 16.52 -7.93 9.41
N PHE A 95 17.69 -7.70 10.01
CA PHE A 95 18.54 -6.56 9.67
C PHE A 95 18.95 -6.59 8.19
N ASP A 96 19.45 -7.72 7.73
CA ASP A 96 19.93 -7.88 6.35
C ASP A 96 18.79 -7.85 5.34
N ASN A 97 17.59 -8.34 5.69
CA ASN A 97 16.38 -8.15 4.90
C ASN A 97 16.03 -6.67 4.74
N VAL A 98 16.06 -5.89 5.81
CA VAL A 98 15.77 -4.44 5.77
C VAL A 98 16.89 -3.68 5.08
N TRP A 99 18.15 -4.10 5.22
CA TRP A 99 19.29 -3.49 4.55
C TRP A 99 19.30 -3.71 3.04
N LEU A 100 18.69 -4.77 2.53
CA LEU A 100 18.77 -5.18 1.14
C LEU A 100 18.58 -4.02 0.12
N PRO A 101 17.54 -3.17 0.20
CA PRO A 101 17.38 -2.07 -0.75
C PRO A 101 18.53 -1.05 -0.70
N LEU A 102 19.03 -0.74 0.48
CA LEU A 102 20.19 0.15 0.66
C LEU A 102 21.48 -0.48 0.16
N ARG A 103 21.68 -1.78 0.38
CA ARG A 103 22.79 -2.55 -0.17
C ARG A 103 22.83 -2.51 -1.69
N LEU A 104 21.68 -2.69 -2.34
CA LEU A 104 21.54 -2.59 -3.80
C LEU A 104 21.83 -1.17 -4.31
N ALA A 105 21.58 -0.15 -3.49
CA ALA A 105 21.96 1.24 -3.76
C ALA A 105 23.42 1.57 -3.42
N GLY A 106 24.23 0.58 -3.00
CA GLY A 106 25.65 0.76 -2.70
C GLY A 106 25.97 1.27 -1.27
N VAL A 107 24.96 1.39 -0.39
CA VAL A 107 25.13 1.84 1.00
C VAL A 107 25.71 0.69 1.85
N SER A 108 26.82 0.96 2.54
CA SER A 108 27.45 -0.05 3.39
C SER A 108 26.60 -0.42 4.61
N ARG A 109 26.84 -1.61 5.18
CA ARG A 109 26.12 -2.08 6.37
C ARG A 109 26.31 -1.16 7.58
N ALA A 110 27.53 -0.65 7.77
CA ALA A 110 27.88 0.26 8.85
C ALA A 110 27.15 1.61 8.72
N GLU A 111 27.09 2.16 7.51
CA GLU A 111 26.37 3.41 7.22
C GLU A 111 24.86 3.26 7.39
N ALA A 112 24.29 2.12 7.00
CA ALA A 112 22.86 1.82 7.11
C ALA A 112 22.41 1.52 8.55
N ALA A 113 23.31 1.04 9.42
CA ALA A 113 22.97 0.50 10.74
C ALA A 113 22.17 1.46 11.63
N PRO A 114 22.53 2.76 11.79
CA PRO A 114 21.76 3.65 12.64
C PRO A 114 20.32 3.84 12.14
N ARG A 115 20.13 3.94 10.83
CA ARG A 115 18.81 4.12 10.21
C ARG A 115 17.95 2.87 10.34
N ILE A 116 18.53 1.69 10.08
CA ILE A 116 17.83 0.42 10.23
C ILE A 116 17.45 0.19 11.69
N GLY A 117 18.37 0.44 12.62
CA GLY A 117 18.10 0.31 14.06
C GLY A 117 16.94 1.19 14.52
N ALA A 118 16.92 2.46 14.12
CA ALA A 118 15.80 3.36 14.43
C ALA A 118 14.47 2.88 13.82
N LEU A 119 14.50 2.40 12.58
CA LEU A 119 13.31 1.89 11.90
C LEU A 119 12.79 0.61 12.53
N LEU A 120 13.66 -0.35 12.87
CA LEU A 120 13.28 -1.58 13.57
C LEU A 120 12.72 -1.28 14.96
N ALA A 121 13.29 -0.32 15.69
CA ALA A 121 12.77 0.11 16.99
C ALA A 121 11.34 0.69 16.85
N SER A 122 11.11 1.55 15.87
CA SER A 122 9.76 2.10 15.62
C SER A 122 8.72 1.05 15.21
N MET A 123 9.18 -0.11 14.70
CA MET A 123 8.33 -1.26 14.33
C MET A 123 8.25 -2.33 15.42
N GLY A 124 8.83 -2.09 16.61
CA GLY A 124 8.86 -3.07 17.69
C GLY A 124 9.66 -4.34 17.37
N LEU A 125 10.68 -4.21 16.52
CA LEU A 125 11.55 -5.31 16.06
C LEU A 125 13.02 -5.15 16.49
N ALA A 126 13.35 -4.21 17.39
CA ALA A 126 14.73 -3.95 17.80
C ALA A 126 15.43 -5.21 18.32
N ASP A 127 14.76 -5.98 19.20
CA ASP A 127 15.30 -7.19 19.81
C ASP A 127 15.37 -8.39 18.84
N PHE A 128 14.74 -8.26 17.67
CA PHE A 128 14.66 -9.30 16.63
C PHE A 128 15.50 -8.98 15.39
N ALA A 129 16.40 -7.99 15.49
CA ALA A 129 17.21 -7.56 14.34
C ALA A 129 18.04 -8.70 13.74
N GLN A 130 18.50 -9.65 14.55
CA GLN A 130 19.32 -10.81 14.15
C GLN A 130 18.50 -12.10 14.00
N ALA A 131 17.18 -12.06 14.23
CA ALA A 131 16.32 -13.23 14.08
C ALA A 131 16.14 -13.59 12.60
N MET A 132 16.06 -14.88 12.33
CA MET A 132 15.74 -15.39 11.01
C MET A 132 14.23 -15.31 10.73
N PRO A 133 13.78 -15.19 9.48
CA PRO A 133 12.35 -15.17 9.17
C PRO A 133 11.56 -16.36 9.72
N SER A 134 12.16 -17.53 9.85
CA SER A 134 11.54 -18.72 10.44
C SER A 134 11.18 -18.57 11.93
N GLU A 135 11.85 -17.68 12.64
CA GLU A 135 11.68 -17.42 14.08
C GLU A 135 10.62 -16.35 14.37
N LEU A 136 10.07 -15.70 13.31
CA LEU A 136 9.13 -14.60 13.43
C LEU A 136 7.68 -15.06 13.28
N SER A 137 6.77 -14.41 14.02
CA SER A 137 5.33 -14.51 13.76
C SER A 137 4.96 -13.85 12.42
N GLY A 138 3.76 -14.14 11.89
CA GLY A 138 3.27 -13.52 10.66
C GLY A 138 3.25 -11.99 10.71
N GLY A 139 2.79 -11.41 11.82
CA GLY A 139 2.80 -9.97 12.04
C GLY A 139 4.22 -9.38 12.10
N MET A 140 5.17 -10.07 12.73
CA MET A 140 6.57 -9.63 12.77
C MET A 140 7.21 -9.68 11.38
N LYS A 141 6.94 -10.72 10.58
CA LYS A 141 7.39 -10.81 9.19
C LYS A 141 6.87 -9.63 8.37
N MET A 142 5.58 -9.28 8.54
CA MET A 142 4.98 -8.17 7.83
C MET A 142 5.58 -6.82 8.25
N ARG A 143 5.82 -6.59 9.54
CA ARG A 143 6.55 -5.40 10.02
C ARG A 143 7.95 -5.29 9.42
N ALA A 144 8.69 -6.39 9.33
CA ALA A 144 10.01 -6.42 8.69
C ALA A 144 9.91 -6.10 7.18
N ALA A 145 8.88 -6.59 6.48
CA ALA A 145 8.63 -6.27 5.08
C ALA A 145 8.28 -4.77 4.88
N ILE A 146 7.47 -4.19 5.78
CA ILE A 146 7.16 -2.76 5.78
C ILE A 146 8.42 -1.94 6.06
N ALA A 147 9.23 -2.33 7.04
CA ALA A 147 10.52 -1.68 7.33
C ALA A 147 11.44 -1.73 6.09
N ARG A 148 11.56 -2.88 5.43
CA ARG A 148 12.33 -3.03 4.20
C ARG A 148 11.85 -2.09 3.10
N ALA A 149 10.53 -1.97 2.92
CA ALA A 149 9.96 -1.09 1.89
C ALA A 149 10.17 0.40 2.21
N ARG A 150 10.24 0.78 3.50
CA ARG A 150 10.40 2.17 3.97
C ARG A 150 11.85 2.60 4.15
N VAL A 151 12.79 1.66 4.23
CA VAL A 151 14.19 1.99 4.55
C VAL A 151 14.85 2.96 3.57
N THR A 152 14.42 3.03 2.32
CA THR A 152 14.90 3.97 1.31
C THR A 152 14.26 5.36 1.42
N ARG A 153 13.28 5.58 2.32
CA ARG A 153 12.42 6.77 2.38
C ARG A 153 11.75 7.04 1.04
N PRO A 154 10.93 6.12 0.56
CA PRO A 154 10.29 6.25 -0.73
C PRO A 154 9.28 7.41 -0.73
N GLU A 155 9.02 7.98 -1.91
CA GLU A 155 7.95 8.98 -2.10
C GLU A 155 6.57 8.31 -2.11
N ALA A 156 6.52 7.05 -2.57
CA ALA A 156 5.31 6.25 -2.63
C ALA A 156 5.51 4.87 -1.98
N LEU A 157 4.54 4.43 -1.17
CA LEU A 157 4.47 3.10 -0.59
C LEU A 157 3.24 2.37 -1.16
N LEU A 158 3.49 1.26 -1.83
CA LEU A 158 2.46 0.41 -2.44
C LEU A 158 2.31 -0.84 -1.59
N MET A 159 1.08 -1.16 -1.18
CA MET A 159 0.81 -2.28 -0.27
C MET A 159 -0.32 -3.15 -0.84
N ASP A 160 -0.02 -4.41 -1.15
CA ASP A 160 -0.97 -5.36 -1.75
C ASP A 160 -1.50 -6.33 -0.70
N GLU A 161 -2.68 -6.04 -0.15
CA GLU A 161 -3.37 -6.84 0.88
C GLU A 161 -2.46 -7.29 2.05
N PRO A 162 -1.63 -6.40 2.64
CA PRO A 162 -0.54 -6.81 3.52
C PRO A 162 -0.99 -7.47 4.82
N PHE A 163 -2.25 -7.25 5.22
CA PHE A 163 -2.78 -7.76 6.49
C PHE A 163 -3.81 -8.88 6.33
N ALA A 164 -4.03 -9.36 5.09
CA ALA A 164 -5.08 -10.34 4.79
C ALA A 164 -4.94 -11.68 5.56
N ALA A 165 -3.70 -12.11 5.81
CA ALA A 165 -3.40 -13.38 6.48
C ALA A 165 -3.32 -13.29 8.02
N LEU A 166 -3.60 -12.10 8.61
CA LEU A 166 -3.45 -11.86 10.04
C LEU A 166 -4.79 -11.96 10.78
N ASP A 167 -4.72 -12.37 12.05
CA ASP A 167 -5.86 -12.30 12.96
C ASP A 167 -6.30 -10.85 13.19
N GLU A 168 -7.55 -10.66 13.63
CA GLU A 168 -8.18 -9.35 13.75
C GLU A 168 -7.46 -8.42 14.72
N ILE A 169 -6.99 -8.94 15.87
CA ILE A 169 -6.30 -8.12 16.90
C ILE A 169 -4.95 -7.63 16.36
N THR A 170 -4.18 -8.53 15.76
CA THR A 170 -2.89 -8.18 15.13
C THR A 170 -3.09 -7.20 13.98
N ARG A 171 -4.12 -7.39 13.17
CA ARG A 171 -4.47 -6.51 12.04
C ARG A 171 -4.80 -5.08 12.52
N GLN A 172 -5.65 -4.94 13.53
CA GLN A 172 -5.98 -3.62 14.07
C GLN A 172 -4.76 -2.89 14.62
N ARG A 173 -3.90 -3.60 15.36
CA ARG A 173 -2.66 -3.04 15.87
C ARG A 173 -1.72 -2.57 14.76
N LEU A 174 -1.57 -3.37 13.70
CA LEU A 174 -0.72 -3.00 12.56
C LEU A 174 -1.30 -1.83 11.75
N ASN A 175 -2.62 -1.70 11.67
CA ASN A 175 -3.28 -0.53 11.09
C ASN A 175 -2.93 0.74 11.87
N ASP A 176 -2.95 0.67 13.22
CA ASP A 176 -2.58 1.81 14.08
C ASP A 176 -1.12 2.18 13.89
N GLU A 177 -0.21 1.21 13.96
CA GLU A 177 1.23 1.38 13.76
C GLU A 177 1.54 1.96 12.35
N LEU A 178 0.83 1.51 11.32
CA LEU A 178 1.01 2.02 9.96
C LEU A 178 0.59 3.50 9.85
N LEU A 179 -0.54 3.88 10.44
CA LEU A 179 -0.98 5.27 10.46
C LEU A 179 -0.03 6.18 11.26
N GLU A 180 0.46 5.74 12.40
CA GLU A 180 1.45 6.48 13.19
C GLU A 180 2.73 6.68 12.37
N ALA A 181 3.22 5.64 11.73
CA ALA A 181 4.40 5.68 10.88
C ALA A 181 4.23 6.60 9.65
N TRP A 182 3.05 6.59 9.02
CA TRP A 182 2.71 7.47 7.91
C TRP A 182 2.61 8.95 8.35
N ARG A 183 2.05 9.21 9.52
CA ARG A 183 1.96 10.58 10.07
C ARG A 183 3.31 11.16 10.45
N ALA A 184 4.22 10.32 10.98
CA ALA A 184 5.58 10.75 11.33
C ALA A 184 6.42 11.11 10.09
N GLU A 185 6.25 10.37 9.00
CA GLU A 185 6.93 10.58 7.72
C GLU A 185 5.89 10.47 6.59
N PRO A 186 5.17 11.56 6.25
CA PRO A 186 4.14 11.52 5.22
C PRO A 186 4.72 11.17 3.85
N MET A 187 4.14 10.13 3.22
CA MET A 187 4.43 9.69 1.85
C MET A 187 3.10 9.33 1.18
N ALA A 188 3.07 9.28 -0.14
CA ALA A 188 1.89 8.74 -0.82
C ALA A 188 1.76 7.25 -0.52
N VAL A 189 0.56 6.80 -0.12
CA VAL A 189 0.29 5.38 0.13
C VAL A 189 -0.85 4.92 -0.77
N MET A 190 -0.62 3.85 -1.54
CA MET A 190 -1.68 3.07 -2.18
C MET A 190 -1.82 1.73 -1.47
N PHE A 191 -2.92 1.58 -0.76
CA PHE A 191 -3.22 0.40 0.05
C PHE A 191 -4.33 -0.42 -0.60
N VAL A 192 -4.00 -1.59 -1.08
CA VAL A 192 -4.98 -2.54 -1.63
C VAL A 192 -5.54 -3.39 -0.51
N THR A 193 -6.84 -3.47 -0.43
CA THR A 193 -7.55 -4.34 0.51
C THR A 193 -8.90 -4.77 -0.04
N HIS A 194 -9.45 -5.84 0.50
CA HIS A 194 -10.84 -6.24 0.34
C HIS A 194 -11.67 -5.92 1.61
N SER A 195 -11.03 -5.37 2.65
CA SER A 195 -11.67 -5.01 3.91
C SER A 195 -12.16 -3.57 3.90
N VAL A 196 -13.48 -3.39 3.95
CA VAL A 196 -14.12 -2.08 4.10
C VAL A 196 -13.65 -1.38 5.37
N VAL A 197 -13.48 -2.12 6.46
CA VAL A 197 -13.04 -1.62 7.77
C VAL A 197 -11.63 -1.02 7.68
N GLU A 198 -10.69 -1.69 7.02
CA GLU A 198 -9.35 -1.17 6.80
C GLU A 198 -9.37 0.08 5.93
N ALA A 199 -10.11 0.03 4.81
CA ALA A 199 -10.20 1.14 3.89
C ALA A 199 -10.73 2.41 4.56
N VAL A 200 -11.78 2.32 5.38
CA VAL A 200 -12.32 3.46 6.15
C VAL A 200 -11.33 3.96 7.19
N TYR A 201 -10.68 3.03 7.88
CA TYR A 201 -9.82 3.40 9.00
C TYR A 201 -8.52 4.08 8.55
N LEU A 202 -7.90 3.54 7.51
CA LEU A 202 -6.56 3.98 7.07
C LEU A 202 -6.60 5.20 6.16
N SER A 203 -7.64 5.35 5.31
CA SER A 203 -7.54 6.21 4.15
C SER A 203 -8.15 7.60 4.33
N GLN A 204 -7.66 8.56 3.58
CA GLN A 204 -8.33 9.84 3.34
C GLN A 204 -9.34 9.70 2.19
N ARG A 205 -9.08 8.77 1.26
CA ARG A 205 -9.94 8.51 0.11
C ARG A 205 -9.88 7.04 -0.27
N VAL A 206 -11.02 6.49 -0.68
CA VAL A 206 -11.15 5.10 -1.13
C VAL A 206 -11.62 5.08 -2.57
N LEU A 207 -10.85 4.42 -3.42
CA LEU A 207 -11.19 4.15 -4.82
C LEU A 207 -11.85 2.77 -4.88
N VAL A 208 -13.08 2.71 -5.37
CA VAL A 208 -13.82 1.45 -5.52
C VAL A 208 -13.62 0.91 -6.93
N MET A 209 -13.11 -0.32 -7.02
CA MET A 209 -12.94 -1.02 -8.29
C MET A 209 -14.10 -1.93 -8.59
N GLY A 210 -14.64 -1.82 -9.80
CA GLY A 210 -15.60 -2.77 -10.38
C GLY A 210 -14.94 -4.10 -10.72
N ALA A 211 -15.81 -5.12 -10.94
CA ALA A 211 -15.38 -6.43 -11.36
C ALA A 211 -14.81 -6.45 -12.80
N ARG A 212 -14.51 -7.61 -13.35
CA ARG A 212 -13.78 -7.82 -14.63
C ARG A 212 -14.51 -7.24 -15.85
N PRO A 213 -13.85 -6.39 -16.66
CA PRO A 213 -12.53 -5.81 -16.49
C PRO A 213 -12.48 -4.73 -15.41
N GLY A 214 -11.34 -4.67 -14.70
CA GLY A 214 -11.16 -3.71 -13.61
C GLY A 214 -11.22 -2.27 -14.09
N ARG A 215 -12.02 -1.45 -13.42
CA ARG A 215 -12.14 -0.01 -13.62
C ARG A 215 -12.48 0.67 -12.31
N ILE A 216 -12.10 1.92 -12.15
CA ILE A 216 -12.55 2.72 -11.00
C ILE A 216 -14.00 3.12 -11.27
N VAL A 217 -14.91 2.74 -10.38
CA VAL A 217 -16.36 2.96 -10.53
C VAL A 217 -16.88 4.00 -9.56
N ASP A 218 -16.20 4.21 -8.43
CA ASP A 218 -16.57 5.22 -7.45
C ASP A 218 -15.33 5.70 -6.68
N THR A 219 -15.43 6.89 -6.11
CA THR A 219 -14.42 7.48 -5.24
C THR A 219 -15.10 8.09 -4.03
N ILE A 220 -14.74 7.59 -2.84
CA ILE A 220 -15.37 8.00 -1.59
C ILE A 220 -14.33 8.68 -0.70
N GLU A 221 -14.56 9.94 -0.41
CA GLU A 221 -13.76 10.70 0.56
C GLU A 221 -14.11 10.27 1.98
N ILE A 222 -13.08 10.10 2.81
CA ILE A 222 -13.19 9.84 4.25
C ILE A 222 -12.82 11.14 4.96
N ASP A 223 -13.81 11.96 5.22
CA ASP A 223 -13.70 13.30 5.79
C ASP A 223 -13.42 13.33 7.30
N GLU A 224 -12.91 12.23 7.83
CA GLU A 224 -12.47 12.14 9.22
C GLU A 224 -10.97 12.43 9.33
N PRO A 225 -10.54 13.34 10.22
CA PRO A 225 -9.14 13.76 10.29
C PRO A 225 -8.22 12.66 10.85
N HIS A 226 -6.92 12.76 10.51
CA HIS A 226 -5.88 12.00 11.17
C HIS A 226 -5.14 12.87 12.20
N PRO A 227 -4.83 12.35 13.42
CA PRO A 227 -5.11 10.99 13.90
C PRO A 227 -6.59 10.72 14.00
N ARG A 228 -6.99 9.47 13.77
CA ARG A 228 -8.36 9.06 14.04
C ARG A 228 -8.68 9.27 15.51
N PRO A 229 -9.85 9.85 15.86
CA PRO A 229 -10.19 10.07 17.25
C PRO A 229 -10.33 8.76 18.03
N PRO A 230 -10.06 8.75 19.35
CA PRO A 230 -10.31 7.59 20.19
C PRO A 230 -11.74 7.08 20.01
N GLY A 231 -11.91 5.76 19.85
CA GLY A 231 -13.21 5.13 19.65
C GLY A 231 -13.80 5.31 18.24
N PHE A 232 -13.06 5.85 17.27
CA PHE A 232 -13.55 6.01 15.90
C PHE A 232 -14.09 4.70 15.33
N ARG A 233 -13.39 3.57 15.49
CA ARG A 233 -13.83 2.24 15.00
C ARG A 233 -15.20 1.79 15.54
N THR A 234 -15.62 2.32 16.68
CA THR A 234 -16.91 1.98 17.32
C THR A 234 -17.95 3.10 17.20
N SER A 235 -17.63 4.17 16.46
CA SER A 235 -18.52 5.31 16.30
C SER A 235 -19.61 5.07 15.25
N ALA A 236 -20.74 5.78 15.38
CA ALA A 236 -21.80 5.78 14.38
C ALA A 236 -21.29 6.29 13.02
N ARG A 237 -20.34 7.24 13.01
CA ARG A 237 -19.73 7.76 11.79
C ARG A 237 -18.94 6.70 11.04
N PHE A 238 -18.15 5.90 11.77
CA PHE A 238 -17.41 4.78 11.17
C PHE A 238 -18.35 3.74 10.54
N ALA A 239 -19.41 3.37 11.27
CA ALA A 239 -20.42 2.42 10.77
C ALA A 239 -21.12 2.95 9.52
N GLU A 240 -21.43 4.25 9.46
CA GLU A 240 -22.03 4.88 8.29
C GLU A 240 -21.09 4.85 7.08
N LEU A 241 -19.81 5.20 7.24
CA LEU A 241 -18.80 5.14 6.20
C LEU A 241 -18.59 3.71 5.68
N CYS A 242 -18.52 2.73 6.58
CA CYS A 242 -18.45 1.31 6.21
C CYS A 242 -19.67 0.88 5.40
N ARG A 243 -20.89 1.26 5.82
CA ARG A 243 -22.11 0.96 5.07
C ARG A 243 -22.10 1.59 3.68
N ARG A 244 -21.69 2.85 3.56
CA ARG A 244 -21.58 3.55 2.28
C ARG A 244 -20.63 2.84 1.34
N LEU A 245 -19.44 2.44 1.83
CA LEU A 245 -18.46 1.70 1.04
C LEU A 245 -18.93 0.29 0.68
N SER A 246 -19.61 -0.41 1.59
CA SER A 246 -20.19 -1.74 1.30
C SER A 246 -21.21 -1.66 0.17
N ASN A 247 -22.12 -0.69 0.22
CA ASN A 247 -23.12 -0.48 -0.84
C ASN A 247 -22.46 -0.17 -2.20
N ALA A 248 -21.40 0.66 -2.22
CA ALA A 248 -20.66 0.97 -3.44
C ALA A 248 -19.96 -0.29 -3.99
N LEU A 249 -19.39 -1.13 -3.12
CA LEU A 249 -18.73 -2.37 -3.50
C LEU A 249 -19.74 -3.41 -4.05
N GLU A 250 -20.92 -3.53 -3.46
CA GLU A 250 -21.99 -4.39 -3.95
C GLU A 250 -22.46 -3.93 -5.34
N ALA A 251 -22.72 -2.64 -5.51
CA ALA A 251 -23.10 -2.06 -6.81
C ALA A 251 -22.02 -2.29 -7.88
N ALA A 252 -20.74 -2.16 -7.51
CA ALA A 252 -19.60 -2.42 -8.38
C ALA A 252 -19.46 -3.90 -8.80
N THR A 253 -19.99 -4.82 -8.00
CA THR A 253 -19.95 -6.26 -8.26
C THR A 253 -21.12 -6.71 -9.15
N VAL A 254 -22.29 -6.08 -9.03
CA VAL A 254 -23.50 -6.41 -9.81
C VAL A 254 -23.44 -5.85 -11.24
N ALA A 255 -22.74 -4.73 -11.44
CA ALA A 255 -22.61 -4.03 -12.74
C ALA A 255 -21.56 -4.67 -13.69
N ALA A 256 -21.11 -5.90 -13.43
CA ALA A 256 -20.03 -6.58 -14.14
C ALA A 256 -20.54 -7.69 -15.07
#